data_7dfcc5a3d85451d436fc854aa1d7ed66
#
_entry.id   7dfcc5a3d85451d436fc854aa1d7ed66
#
_cell.length_a   1.000
_cell.length_b   1.000
_cell.length_c   1.000
_cell.angle_alpha   90.00
_cell.angle_beta   90.00
_cell.angle_gamma   90.00
#
_symmetry.space_group_name_H-M   'P 1'
#
loop_
_entity.id
_entity.type
_entity.pdbx_description
1 polymer ?
#
loop_
_entity_poly.entity_id
_entity_poly.type
_entity_poly.pdbx_seq_one_letter_code
_entity_poly.pdbx_strand_id
1 'polypeptide(L)'
;MGFGSSSQKSTNESQQTSRSYNQAYPFLQGALGDQVGNTGKATSVIASLLGLGGDGGRQGLDTFLNSSNYQFTRDQGVSGIIANSAAKGLLGSGSALRSITDYSSNLASSYLDRYLSSLFGLSNTGIQAGQILASAGNTANSQGTSYGTSTGTSTNFGLG
;
A
#
# COMPACT_ATOMS: atom_id res chain seq x y z
N MET A 1 11.42 -52.68 29.20
CA MET A 1 11.45 -51.30 29.75
C MET A 1 11.87 -50.40 28.62
N GLY A 2 10.89 -49.71 28.03
CA GLY A 2 11.11 -48.84 26.90
C GLY A 2 10.94 -47.37 27.32
N PHE A 3 12.04 -46.69 27.56
CA PHE A 3 12.08 -45.23 27.74
C PHE A 3 12.89 -44.66 26.59
N GLY A 4 12.25 -44.09 25.57
CA GLY A 4 13.01 -43.49 24.49
C GLY A 4 12.23 -42.87 23.33
N SER A 5 10.89 -42.85 23.36
CA SER A 5 10.13 -42.50 22.17
C SER A 5 9.50 -41.10 22.14
N SER A 6 9.39 -40.40 23.25
CA SER A 6 8.67 -39.11 23.29
C SER A 6 9.54 -37.90 22.98
N SER A 7 10.84 -37.97 23.25
CA SER A 7 11.77 -36.84 23.06
C SER A 7 12.10 -36.57 21.58
N GLN A 8 12.22 -37.59 20.75
CA GLN A 8 12.53 -37.42 19.32
C GLN A 8 11.37 -36.92 18.49
N LYS A 9 10.12 -37.23 18.86
CA LYS A 9 8.95 -36.79 18.12
C LYS A 9 8.71 -35.30 18.28
N SER A 10 8.85 -34.78 19.49
CA SER A 10 8.71 -33.33 19.76
C SER A 10 9.81 -32.50 19.09
N THR A 11 11.04 -33.01 19.00
CA THR A 11 12.15 -32.33 18.32
C THR A 11 11.94 -32.26 16.82
N ASN A 12 11.43 -33.29 16.20
CA ASN A 12 11.16 -33.31 14.76
C ASN A 12 9.98 -32.36 14.37
N GLU A 13 8.92 -32.33 15.14
CA GLU A 13 7.80 -31.40 14.91
C GLU A 13 8.24 -29.94 15.05
N SER A 14 9.07 -29.66 16.04
CA SER A 14 9.60 -28.31 16.26
C SER A 14 10.54 -27.86 15.13
N GLN A 15 11.41 -28.75 14.64
CA GLN A 15 12.29 -28.42 13.51
C GLN A 15 11.52 -28.24 12.21
N GLN A 16 10.48 -29.00 11.98
CA GLN A 16 9.64 -28.89 10.78
C GLN A 16 8.86 -27.58 10.78
N THR A 17 8.34 -27.16 11.93
CA THR A 17 7.67 -25.88 12.09
C THR A 17 8.63 -24.72 11.83
N SER A 18 9.84 -24.74 12.39
CA SER A 18 10.85 -23.69 12.16
C SER A 18 11.29 -23.59 10.69
N ARG A 19 11.42 -24.72 10.00
CA ARG A 19 11.74 -24.70 8.55
C ARG A 19 10.62 -24.09 7.74
N SER A 20 9.38 -24.37 8.07
CA SER A 20 8.21 -23.78 7.39
C SER A 20 8.16 -22.27 7.56
N TYR A 21 8.43 -21.73 8.75
CA TYR A 21 8.48 -20.28 9.00
C TYR A 21 9.66 -19.61 8.28
N ASN A 22 10.83 -20.21 8.28
CA ASN A 22 12.01 -19.69 7.59
C ASN A 22 11.84 -19.63 6.06
N GLN A 23 10.98 -20.44 5.49
CA GLN A 23 10.64 -20.40 4.07
C GLN A 23 9.47 -19.43 3.78
N ALA A 24 8.48 -19.37 4.66
CA ALA A 24 7.31 -18.52 4.47
C ALA A 24 7.61 -17.03 4.64
N TYR A 25 8.51 -16.67 5.56
CA TYR A 25 8.83 -15.26 5.84
C TYR A 25 9.49 -14.54 4.66
N PRO A 26 10.53 -15.06 4.00
CA PRO A 26 11.09 -14.45 2.79
C PRO A 26 10.09 -14.36 1.63
N PHE A 27 9.22 -15.37 1.49
CA PHE A 27 8.14 -15.34 0.49
C PHE A 27 7.15 -14.21 0.76
N LEU A 28 6.70 -14.05 2.01
CA LEU A 28 5.83 -12.95 2.42
C LEU A 28 6.51 -11.59 2.24
N GLN A 29 7.78 -11.48 2.54
CA GLN A 29 8.57 -10.28 2.35
C GLN A 29 8.68 -9.88 0.88
N GLY A 30 8.86 -10.84 -0.02
CA GLY A 30 8.83 -10.59 -1.46
C GLY A 30 7.44 -10.24 -1.98
N ALA A 31 6.41 -10.98 -1.56
CA ALA A 31 5.04 -10.78 -2.03
C ALA A 31 4.40 -9.48 -1.52
N LEU A 32 4.72 -9.06 -0.30
CA LEU A 32 4.13 -7.87 0.34
C LEU A 32 5.05 -6.65 0.33
N GLY A 33 6.34 -6.82 0.03
CA GLY A 33 7.33 -5.75 0.03
C GLY A 33 6.98 -4.63 -0.96
N ASP A 34 6.58 -4.99 -2.16
CA ASP A 34 6.13 -4.04 -3.18
C ASP A 34 4.87 -3.28 -2.76
N GLN A 35 3.95 -3.96 -2.07
CA GLN A 35 2.73 -3.37 -1.54
C GLN A 35 3.06 -2.33 -0.45
N VAL A 36 3.95 -2.65 0.46
CA VAL A 36 4.44 -1.72 1.50
C VAL A 36 5.19 -0.54 0.87
N GLY A 37 6.03 -0.78 -0.14
CA GLY A 37 6.74 0.27 -0.87
C GLY A 37 5.78 1.23 -1.59
N ASN A 38 4.74 0.71 -2.23
CA ASN A 38 3.72 1.52 -2.90
C ASN A 38 2.88 2.35 -1.92
N THR A 39 2.69 1.86 -0.68
CA THR A 39 2.05 2.64 0.38
C THR A 39 2.81 3.90 0.72
N GLY A 40 4.14 3.82 0.83
CA GLY A 40 4.98 4.98 1.08
C GLY A 40 4.83 6.05 -0.02
N LYS A 41 4.79 5.61 -1.28
CA LYS A 41 4.56 6.50 -2.44
C LYS A 41 3.16 7.11 -2.41
N ALA A 42 2.12 6.31 -2.15
CA ALA A 42 0.75 6.81 -2.05
C ALA A 42 0.60 7.84 -0.92
N THR A 43 1.18 7.55 0.25
CA THR A 43 1.15 8.46 1.40
C THR A 43 1.89 9.77 1.12
N SER A 44 3.03 9.74 0.43
CA SER A 44 3.77 10.95 0.05
C SER A 44 2.97 11.81 -0.93
N VAL A 45 2.28 11.20 -1.89
CA VAL A 45 1.41 11.92 -2.84
C VAL A 45 0.22 12.53 -2.10
N ILE A 46 -0.42 11.81 -1.18
CA ILE A 46 -1.51 12.35 -0.34
C ILE A 46 -1.01 13.55 0.47
N ALA A 47 0.12 13.41 1.17
CA ALA A 47 0.73 14.50 1.93
C ALA A 47 1.03 15.73 1.06
N SER A 48 1.53 15.49 -0.15
CA SER A 48 1.78 16.52 -1.14
C SER A 48 0.51 17.26 -1.57
N LEU A 49 -0.57 16.53 -1.86
CA LEU A 49 -1.86 17.11 -2.27
C LEU A 49 -2.53 17.89 -1.14
N LEU A 50 -2.33 17.48 0.12
CA LEU A 50 -2.81 18.15 1.32
C LEU A 50 -1.93 19.33 1.75
N GLY A 51 -0.84 19.61 1.03
CA GLY A 51 0.08 20.69 1.37
C GLY A 51 1.01 20.40 2.55
N LEU A 52 1.06 19.16 3.03
CA LEU A 52 1.90 18.73 4.14
C LEU A 52 3.34 18.41 3.73
N GLY A 53 3.63 18.38 2.44
CA GLY A 53 4.89 17.88 1.87
C GLY A 53 5.83 18.94 1.28
N GLY A 54 5.72 20.21 1.64
CA GLY A 54 6.56 21.28 1.07
C GLY A 54 6.43 21.38 -0.46
N ASP A 55 7.54 21.40 -1.21
CA ASP A 55 7.53 21.50 -2.68
C ASP A 55 6.89 20.28 -3.38
N GLY A 56 6.74 19.17 -2.70
CA GLY A 56 6.07 17.97 -3.21
C GLY A 56 4.57 18.14 -3.48
N GLY A 57 3.91 19.14 -2.83
CA GLY A 57 2.48 19.41 -3.03
C GLY A 57 2.14 19.79 -4.46
N ARG A 58 3.00 20.56 -5.09
CA ARG A 58 2.87 20.96 -6.49
C ARG A 58 3.06 19.79 -7.44
N GLN A 59 4.06 18.93 -7.18
CA GLN A 59 4.31 17.75 -7.99
C GLN A 59 3.16 16.74 -8.00
N GLY A 60 2.50 16.52 -6.86
CA GLY A 60 1.33 15.66 -6.77
C GLY A 60 0.15 16.19 -7.59
N LEU A 61 -0.12 17.50 -7.48
CA LEU A 61 -1.17 18.16 -8.26
C LEU A 61 -0.85 18.19 -9.74
N ASP A 62 0.40 18.48 -10.11
CA ASP A 62 0.85 18.47 -11.51
C ASP A 62 0.72 17.08 -12.13
N THR A 63 1.10 16.03 -11.41
CA THR A 63 0.94 14.64 -11.85
C THR A 63 -0.53 14.31 -12.07
N PHE A 64 -1.41 14.75 -11.18
CA PHE A 64 -2.85 14.57 -11.32
C PHE A 64 -3.42 15.31 -12.54
N LEU A 65 -3.12 16.60 -12.68
CA LEU A 65 -3.62 17.44 -13.78
C LEU A 65 -3.07 17.02 -15.15
N ASN A 66 -1.85 16.45 -15.18
CA ASN A 66 -1.22 15.93 -16.39
C ASN A 66 -1.57 14.47 -16.68
N SER A 67 -2.41 13.83 -15.84
CA SER A 67 -2.86 12.47 -16.15
C SER A 67 -3.69 12.47 -17.44
N SER A 68 -3.34 11.55 -18.35
CA SER A 68 -3.98 11.42 -19.65
C SER A 68 -5.50 11.23 -19.57
N ASN A 69 -5.96 10.55 -18.54
CA ASN A 69 -7.38 10.29 -18.30
C ASN A 69 -8.14 11.57 -17.91
N TYR A 70 -7.58 12.41 -17.05
CA TYR A 70 -8.16 13.69 -16.69
C TYR A 70 -8.19 14.64 -17.89
N GLN A 71 -7.08 14.78 -18.60
CA GLN A 71 -6.98 15.67 -19.78
C GLN A 71 -7.97 15.25 -20.88
N PHE A 72 -8.04 13.97 -21.18
CA PHE A 72 -8.97 13.46 -22.20
C PHE A 72 -10.42 13.76 -21.85
N THR A 73 -10.83 13.52 -20.59
CA THR A 73 -12.21 13.79 -20.16
C THR A 73 -12.52 15.29 -20.14
N ARG A 74 -11.56 16.12 -19.73
CA ARG A 74 -11.69 17.58 -19.76
C ARG A 74 -11.87 18.08 -21.19
N ASP A 75 -11.03 17.64 -22.11
CA ASP A 75 -11.03 18.12 -23.49
C ASP A 75 -12.29 17.67 -24.23
N GLN A 76 -12.78 16.46 -23.97
CA GLN A 76 -14.07 16.00 -24.51
C GLN A 76 -15.24 16.85 -24.00
N GLY A 77 -15.29 17.12 -22.70
CA GLY A 77 -16.37 17.92 -22.12
C GLY A 77 -16.34 19.38 -22.59
N VAL A 78 -15.16 19.98 -22.63
CA VAL A 78 -14.99 21.35 -23.16
C VAL A 78 -15.39 21.42 -24.64
N SER A 79 -14.98 20.45 -25.44
CA SER A 79 -15.38 20.36 -26.87
C SER A 79 -16.89 20.24 -27.01
N GLY A 80 -17.55 19.46 -26.16
CA GLY A 80 -19.02 19.35 -26.15
C GLY A 80 -19.72 20.69 -25.81
N ILE A 81 -19.20 21.43 -24.85
CA ILE A 81 -19.73 22.77 -24.47
C ILE A 81 -19.53 23.76 -25.62
N ILE A 82 -18.34 23.74 -26.24
CA ILE A 82 -18.05 24.63 -27.38
C ILE A 82 -19.00 24.33 -28.55
N ALA A 83 -19.18 23.04 -28.90
CA ALA A 83 -20.07 22.65 -29.98
C ALA A 83 -21.53 23.06 -29.70
N ASN A 84 -22.02 22.87 -28.47
CA ASN A 84 -23.37 23.32 -28.08
C ASN A 84 -23.52 24.84 -28.11
N SER A 85 -22.52 25.60 -27.65
CA SER A 85 -22.49 27.03 -27.69
C SER A 85 -22.43 27.59 -29.11
N ALA A 86 -21.68 26.90 -29.99
CA ALA A 86 -21.63 27.22 -31.43
C ALA A 86 -23.00 27.06 -32.11
N ALA A 87 -23.66 25.91 -31.83
CA ALA A 87 -24.98 25.62 -32.38
C ALA A 87 -26.04 26.66 -31.97
N LYS A 88 -25.86 27.29 -30.81
CA LYS A 88 -26.73 28.34 -30.26
C LYS A 88 -26.30 29.78 -30.64
N GLY A 89 -25.23 29.95 -31.42
CA GLY A 89 -24.67 31.24 -31.74
C GLY A 89 -24.03 31.98 -30.56
N LEU A 90 -23.72 31.30 -29.48
CA LEU A 90 -23.19 31.85 -28.22
C LEU A 90 -21.66 31.70 -28.10
N LEU A 91 -20.97 31.38 -29.19
CA LEU A 91 -19.51 31.33 -29.25
C LEU A 91 -18.92 32.71 -28.86
N GLY A 92 -18.10 32.72 -27.82
CA GLY A 92 -17.54 33.99 -27.29
C GLY A 92 -18.41 34.70 -26.28
N SER A 93 -19.59 34.17 -25.94
CA SER A 93 -20.41 34.75 -24.87
C SER A 93 -19.84 34.41 -23.48
N GLY A 94 -20.02 35.33 -22.53
CA GLY A 94 -19.62 35.08 -21.12
C GLY A 94 -20.29 33.85 -20.51
N SER A 95 -21.47 33.45 -21.03
CA SER A 95 -22.16 32.25 -20.56
C SER A 95 -21.45 30.97 -20.99
N ALA A 96 -20.90 30.90 -22.22
CA ALA A 96 -20.13 29.77 -22.69
C ALA A 96 -18.82 29.61 -21.87
N LEU A 97 -18.13 30.72 -21.62
CA LEU A 97 -16.91 30.72 -20.81
C LEU A 97 -17.18 30.26 -19.37
N ARG A 98 -18.28 30.75 -18.78
CA ARG A 98 -18.69 30.30 -17.44
C ARG A 98 -18.99 28.80 -17.39
N SER A 99 -19.71 28.29 -18.38
CA SER A 99 -20.01 26.85 -18.47
C SER A 99 -18.74 25.97 -18.59
N ILE A 100 -17.72 26.44 -19.32
CA ILE A 100 -16.42 25.77 -19.42
C ILE A 100 -15.69 25.79 -18.08
N THR A 101 -15.68 26.93 -17.40
CA THR A 101 -15.03 27.08 -16.09
C THR A 101 -15.71 26.23 -15.04
N ASP A 102 -17.04 26.26 -14.97
CA ASP A 102 -17.83 25.44 -14.02
C ASP A 102 -17.63 23.95 -14.28
N TYR A 103 -17.65 23.52 -15.54
CA TYR A 103 -17.39 22.15 -15.90
C TYR A 103 -15.97 21.71 -15.50
N SER A 104 -14.96 22.50 -15.82
CA SER A 104 -13.57 22.19 -15.49
C SER A 104 -13.34 22.10 -13.98
N SER A 105 -13.93 22.99 -13.21
CA SER A 105 -13.84 23.00 -11.74
C SER A 105 -14.53 21.77 -11.12
N ASN A 106 -15.75 21.46 -11.57
CA ASN A 106 -16.49 20.30 -11.09
C ASN A 106 -15.79 18.98 -11.48
N LEU A 107 -15.25 18.90 -12.69
CA LEU A 107 -14.49 17.77 -13.15
C LEU A 107 -13.23 17.57 -12.32
N ALA A 108 -12.46 18.64 -12.08
CA ALA A 108 -11.25 18.59 -11.27
C ALA A 108 -11.55 18.11 -9.85
N SER A 109 -12.60 18.61 -9.21
CA SER A 109 -13.01 18.20 -7.87
C SER A 109 -13.40 16.72 -7.84
N SER A 110 -14.26 16.26 -8.75
CA SER A 110 -14.73 14.87 -8.76
C SER A 110 -13.62 13.86 -9.11
N TYR A 111 -12.69 14.23 -9.98
CA TYR A 111 -11.52 13.41 -10.28
C TYR A 111 -10.52 13.38 -9.12
N LEU A 112 -10.31 14.52 -8.46
CA LEU A 112 -9.44 14.60 -7.29
C LEU A 112 -9.98 13.73 -6.16
N ASP A 113 -11.28 13.74 -5.90
CA ASP A 113 -11.91 12.89 -4.88
C ASP A 113 -11.71 11.40 -5.19
N ARG A 114 -11.90 10.99 -6.44
CA ARG A 114 -11.65 9.60 -6.86
C ARG A 114 -10.19 9.21 -6.75
N TYR A 115 -9.30 10.12 -7.14
CA TYR A 115 -7.86 9.91 -7.07
C TYR A 115 -7.40 9.75 -5.62
N LEU A 116 -7.85 10.64 -4.73
CA LEU A 116 -7.59 10.56 -3.29
C LEU A 116 -8.14 9.25 -2.70
N SER A 117 -9.38 8.88 -3.04
CA SER A 117 -9.97 7.62 -2.57
C SER A 117 -9.15 6.41 -3.00
N SER A 118 -8.64 6.41 -4.22
CA SER A 118 -7.75 5.33 -4.72
C SER A 118 -6.42 5.30 -3.97
N LEU A 119 -5.83 6.46 -3.68
CA LEU A 119 -4.59 6.57 -2.92
C LEU A 119 -4.79 6.11 -1.45
N PHE A 120 -5.91 6.49 -0.82
CA PHE A 120 -6.25 6.03 0.52
C PHE A 120 -6.48 4.52 0.56
N GLY A 121 -7.17 3.97 -0.45
CA GLY A 121 -7.34 2.53 -0.60
C GLY A 121 -5.99 1.80 -0.69
N LEU A 122 -5.08 2.29 -1.51
CA LEU A 122 -3.73 1.74 -1.66
C LEU A 122 -2.92 1.87 -0.36
N SER A 123 -2.99 3.01 0.31
CA SER A 123 -2.33 3.25 1.60
C SER A 123 -2.83 2.26 2.67
N ASN A 124 -4.14 2.07 2.78
CA ASN A 124 -4.74 1.16 3.76
C ASN A 124 -4.34 -0.30 3.48
N THR A 125 -4.36 -0.73 2.22
CA THR A 125 -3.93 -2.09 1.84
C THR A 125 -2.47 -2.33 2.20
N GLY A 126 -1.61 -1.35 2.02
CA GLY A 126 -0.20 -1.47 2.37
C GLY A 126 0.06 -1.46 3.88
N ILE A 127 -0.73 -0.73 4.67
CA ILE A 127 -0.66 -0.79 6.14
C ILE A 127 -1.03 -2.20 6.60
N GLN A 128 -2.09 -2.81 6.06
CA GLN A 128 -2.46 -4.18 6.37
C GLN A 128 -1.36 -5.18 5.98
N ALA A 129 -0.76 -5.03 4.80
CA ALA A 129 0.37 -5.84 4.37
C ALA A 129 1.58 -5.70 5.31
N GLY A 130 1.87 -4.48 5.77
CA GLY A 130 2.91 -4.21 6.76
C GLY A 130 2.65 -4.87 8.11
N GLN A 131 1.41 -4.87 8.58
CA GLN A 131 1.02 -5.54 9.83
C GLN A 131 1.17 -7.06 9.74
N ILE A 132 0.77 -7.66 8.61
CA ILE A 132 0.95 -9.10 8.37
C ILE A 132 2.45 -9.45 8.37
N LEU A 133 3.27 -8.65 7.71
CA LEU A 133 4.70 -8.86 7.65
C LEU A 133 5.37 -8.71 9.02
N ALA A 134 4.98 -7.71 9.81
CA ALA A 134 5.45 -7.51 11.18
C ALA A 134 5.05 -8.66 12.10
N SER A 135 3.82 -9.16 11.98
CA SER A 135 3.33 -10.30 12.76
C SER A 135 4.12 -11.58 12.43
N ALA A 136 4.34 -11.84 11.14
CA ALA A 136 5.13 -12.98 10.69
C ALA A 136 6.59 -12.90 11.17
N GLY A 137 7.20 -11.71 11.11
CA GLY A 137 8.54 -11.46 11.61
C GLY A 137 8.68 -11.67 13.13
N ASN A 138 7.71 -11.22 13.90
CA ASN A 138 7.66 -11.41 15.34
C ASN A 138 7.54 -12.89 15.74
N THR A 139 6.72 -13.65 15.02
CA THR A 139 6.54 -15.07 15.26
C THR A 139 7.84 -15.84 14.95
N ALA A 140 8.52 -15.52 13.85
CA ALA A 140 9.80 -16.12 13.49
C ALA A 140 10.89 -15.83 14.54
N ASN A 141 10.94 -14.60 15.05
CA ASN A 141 11.92 -14.19 16.07
C ASN A 141 11.65 -14.87 17.43
N SER A 142 10.39 -15.00 17.83
CA SER A 142 10.01 -15.65 19.10
C SER A 142 10.38 -17.12 19.09
N GLN A 143 10.25 -17.80 17.95
CA GLN A 143 10.66 -19.19 17.83
C GLN A 143 12.18 -19.35 17.84
N GLY A 144 12.92 -18.44 17.20
CA GLY A 144 14.38 -18.43 17.22
C GLY A 144 14.96 -18.31 18.64
N THR A 145 14.36 -17.47 19.47
CA THR A 145 14.77 -17.28 20.89
C THR A 145 14.44 -18.48 21.76
N SER A 146 13.33 -19.17 21.49
CA SER A 146 12.94 -20.39 22.23
C SER A 146 13.94 -21.54 22.04
N TYR A 147 14.54 -21.63 20.83
CA TYR A 147 15.57 -22.63 20.54
C TYR A 147 16.92 -22.32 21.18
N GLY A 148 17.29 -21.06 21.26
CA GLY A 148 18.55 -20.63 21.87
C GLY A 148 18.62 -20.89 23.38
N THR A 149 17.47 -20.94 24.06
CA THR A 149 17.40 -21.16 25.50
C THR A 149 17.32 -22.64 25.90
N SER A 150 16.85 -23.50 24.97
CA SER A 150 16.64 -24.95 25.27
C SER A 150 17.89 -25.80 25.08
N THR A 151 18.94 -25.32 24.45
CA THR A 151 20.20 -26.07 24.21
C THR A 151 21.24 -25.86 25.30
N GLY A 152 20.95 -25.03 26.30
CA GLY A 152 21.82 -24.83 27.46
C GLY A 152 21.33 -25.60 28.68
N THR A 153 21.99 -26.68 29.00
CA THR A 153 22.06 -27.28 30.34
C THR A 153 21.21 -28.52 30.60
N SER A 154 21.81 -29.64 30.44
CA SER A 154 21.77 -30.71 31.48
C SER A 154 22.94 -31.68 31.29
N THR A 155 24.11 -31.23 31.62
CA THR A 155 25.15 -32.17 32.05
C THR A 155 25.07 -32.25 33.55
N ASN A 156 24.18 -33.10 34.06
CA ASN A 156 24.20 -33.51 35.43
C ASN A 156 25.15 -34.70 35.55
N PHE A 157 26.39 -34.46 35.89
CA PHE A 157 27.33 -35.45 36.29
C PHE A 157 27.04 -35.81 37.75
N GLY A 158 26.24 -36.84 37.96
CA GLY A 158 26.14 -37.52 39.25
C GLY A 158 27.37 -38.38 39.48
N LEU A 159 28.32 -37.90 40.24
CA LEU A 159 29.31 -38.70 40.90
C LEU A 159 28.77 -39.05 42.27
N GLY A 160 28.54 -40.34 42.50
CA GLY A 160 28.25 -40.95 43.79
C GLY A 160 28.61 -42.40 43.75
#